data_7b3bf94f2e97029237e75c479a2be84d
#
_entry.id   7b3bf94f2e97029237e75c479a2be84d
#
_cell.length_a   1.000
_cell.length_b   1.000
_cell.length_c   1.000
_cell.angle_alpha   90.00
_cell.angle_beta   90.00
_cell.angle_gamma   90.00
#
_symmetry.space_group_name_H-M   'P 1'
#
loop_
_entity.id
_entity.type
_entity.pdbx_description
1 polymer ?
#
loop_
_entity_poly.entity_id
_entity_poly.type
_entity_poly.pdbx_seq_one_letter_code
_entity_poly.pdbx_strand_id
1 'polypeptide(L)'
;MQRTYRGRLQRAAAGFSAAAATLLSLPAGADASGLFNAQPLDQGRFAVLAKPVGQGDWTLLVLEQITTAPRCWEQRADGLIDPALNRFDFTGICSRYLDSNGYSLRIGDQDLASRYRLRLEQRGSGLSLLAMTPSNPTQLLVGRGAVPQRDRDGFVLIQLEPGWQLQRRAYGQQTLSHVYFANATPLPQLLSAAGAGTGAPGLSSGLSTVPAPRPPRPTAGTGPARGPIALQVVPFNPQGQ
;
A
#
# COMPACT_ATOMS: atom_id res chain seq x y z
N MET A 1 -21.04 78.60 59.05
CA MET A 1 -22.21 78.73 58.15
C MET A 1 -22.60 77.30 57.70
N GLN A 2 -23.69 76.86 58.26
CA GLN A 2 -24.22 75.51 57.99
C GLN A 2 -25.11 75.55 56.75
N ARG A 3 -24.97 74.51 55.86
CA ARG A 3 -26.04 74.20 54.88
C ARG A 3 -26.23 72.70 54.83
N THR A 4 -27.33 72.32 55.44
CA THR A 4 -27.98 71.03 55.35
C THR A 4 -28.55 70.79 53.96
N TYR A 5 -28.27 69.66 53.39
CA TYR A 5 -29.00 69.14 52.20
C TYR A 5 -29.59 67.79 52.50
N ARG A 6 -30.91 67.75 52.49
CA ARG A 6 -31.73 66.57 52.53
C ARG A 6 -31.73 65.92 51.12
N GLY A 7 -31.25 64.72 50.95
CA GLY A 7 -31.35 63.94 49.71
C GLY A 7 -32.30 62.78 49.86
N ARG A 8 -33.18 62.65 48.92
CA ARG A 8 -34.30 61.70 48.84
C ARG A 8 -33.82 60.31 48.65
N LEU A 9 -34.43 59.35 49.36
CA LEU A 9 -34.43 57.93 49.09
C LEU A 9 -35.18 57.66 47.77
N GLN A 10 -34.47 57.12 46.76
CA GLN A 10 -35.07 56.47 45.59
C GLN A 10 -34.81 54.98 45.70
N ARG A 11 -35.88 54.24 45.79
CA ARG A 11 -35.89 52.75 45.70
C ARG A 11 -35.61 52.38 44.26
N ALA A 12 -34.49 51.77 43.98
CA ALA A 12 -34.21 51.14 42.70
C ALA A 12 -34.61 49.68 42.74
N ALA A 13 -35.49 49.30 41.82
CA ALA A 13 -35.96 47.93 41.62
C ALA A 13 -34.83 47.08 41.03
N ALA A 14 -34.60 45.93 41.64
CA ALA A 14 -33.69 44.92 41.15
C ALA A 14 -34.27 44.22 39.93
N GLY A 15 -33.71 44.55 38.74
CA GLY A 15 -33.97 43.76 37.53
C GLY A 15 -33.03 42.58 37.49
N PHE A 16 -33.61 41.35 37.55
CA PHE A 16 -32.89 40.12 37.25
C PHE A 16 -32.62 40.06 35.75
N SER A 17 -31.41 40.31 35.32
CA SER A 17 -30.95 40.01 33.97
C SER A 17 -30.53 38.54 33.91
N ALA A 18 -31.34 37.71 33.27
CA ALA A 18 -30.94 36.34 32.90
C ALA A 18 -29.85 36.39 31.83
N ALA A 19 -28.61 36.11 32.22
CA ALA A 19 -27.51 35.91 31.29
C ALA A 19 -27.71 34.57 30.59
N ALA A 20 -28.14 34.59 29.33
CA ALA A 20 -28.13 33.44 28.46
C ALA A 20 -26.69 33.05 28.18
N ALA A 21 -26.19 31.98 28.79
CA ALA A 21 -24.91 31.38 28.45
C ALA A 21 -25.03 30.72 27.08
N THR A 22 -24.58 31.43 26.03
CA THR A 22 -24.33 30.81 24.73
C THR A 22 -23.13 29.89 24.86
N LEU A 23 -23.40 28.56 24.91
CA LEU A 23 -22.41 27.52 24.74
C LEU A 23 -21.86 27.66 23.30
N LEU A 24 -20.70 28.29 23.15
CA LEU A 24 -19.92 28.16 21.93
C LEU A 24 -19.50 26.70 21.82
N SER A 25 -20.18 25.95 20.94
CA SER A 25 -19.73 24.66 20.47
C SER A 25 -18.43 24.89 19.73
N LEU A 26 -17.31 24.62 20.40
CA LEU A 26 -16.02 24.49 19.72
C LEU A 26 -16.15 23.36 18.70
N PRO A 27 -15.77 23.55 17.43
CA PRO A 27 -15.71 22.44 16.50
C PRO A 27 -14.70 21.43 17.04
N ALA A 28 -15.21 20.26 17.45
CA ALA A 28 -14.38 19.13 17.81
C ALA A 28 -13.67 18.65 16.55
N GLY A 29 -12.34 18.57 16.63
CA GLY A 29 -11.52 17.84 15.66
C GLY A 29 -11.01 18.71 14.51
N ALA A 30 -10.07 19.60 14.78
CA ALA A 30 -9.00 19.77 13.82
C ALA A 30 -8.18 18.48 13.85
N ASP A 31 -8.58 17.51 13.01
CA ASP A 31 -7.69 16.41 12.66
C ASP A 31 -6.36 17.05 12.28
N ALA A 32 -5.28 16.62 12.93
CA ALA A 32 -3.94 17.02 12.55
C ALA A 32 -3.74 16.56 11.11
N SER A 33 -4.15 17.41 10.16
CA SER A 33 -3.85 17.24 8.74
C SER A 33 -2.35 17.04 8.67
N GLY A 34 -1.93 15.85 8.22
CA GLY A 34 -0.53 15.46 8.23
C GLY A 34 0.30 16.56 7.55
N LEU A 35 1.55 16.69 7.97
CA LEU A 35 2.52 17.68 7.45
C LEU A 35 2.54 17.75 5.90
N PHE A 36 2.16 16.66 5.25
CA PHE A 36 2.15 16.52 3.79
C PHE A 36 0.75 16.31 3.25
N ASN A 37 0.47 17.00 2.14
CA ASN A 37 -0.72 16.83 1.34
C ASN A 37 -0.46 15.90 0.16
N ALA A 38 -1.53 15.51 -0.53
CA ALA A 38 -1.46 14.79 -1.80
C ALA A 38 -2.09 15.63 -2.90
N GLN A 39 -1.46 15.62 -4.07
CA GLN A 39 -1.94 16.27 -5.28
C GLN A 39 -2.19 15.22 -6.37
N PRO A 40 -3.25 15.36 -7.17
CA PRO A 40 -3.47 14.52 -8.34
C PRO A 40 -2.27 14.57 -9.29
N LEU A 41 -2.03 13.47 -9.98
CA LEU A 41 -1.05 13.38 -11.06
C LEU A 41 -1.66 12.67 -12.27
N ASP A 42 -1.06 12.86 -13.44
CA ASP A 42 -1.46 12.16 -14.66
C ASP A 42 -0.97 10.71 -14.61
N GLN A 43 -1.88 9.76 -14.36
CA GLN A 43 -1.57 8.33 -14.25
C GLN A 43 -0.90 7.79 -15.53
N GLY A 44 -1.23 8.32 -16.70
CA GLY A 44 -0.68 7.88 -18.00
C GLY A 44 0.82 8.17 -18.15
N ARG A 45 1.36 9.05 -17.32
CA ARG A 45 2.80 9.36 -17.28
C ARG A 45 3.59 8.47 -16.32
N PHE A 46 2.92 7.49 -15.69
CA PHE A 46 3.55 6.61 -14.70
C PHE A 46 3.38 5.15 -15.06
N ALA A 47 4.40 4.36 -14.77
CA ALA A 47 4.33 2.91 -14.80
C ALA A 47 4.78 2.35 -13.45
N VAL A 48 3.93 1.50 -12.86
CA VAL A 48 4.27 0.74 -11.66
C VAL A 48 4.80 -0.61 -12.12
N LEU A 49 6.05 -0.90 -11.81
CA LEU A 49 6.79 -2.03 -12.36
C LEU A 49 7.36 -2.91 -11.26
N ALA A 50 7.39 -4.20 -11.50
CA ALA A 50 8.15 -5.16 -10.72
C ALA A 50 9.41 -5.55 -11.51
N LYS A 51 10.57 -5.20 -10.96
CA LYS A 51 11.88 -5.60 -11.50
C LYS A 51 12.29 -6.91 -10.88
N PRO A 52 12.68 -7.94 -11.66
CA PRO A 52 13.21 -9.17 -11.11
C PRO A 52 14.59 -8.94 -10.48
N VAL A 53 14.80 -9.54 -9.30
CA VAL A 53 16.07 -9.49 -8.56
C VAL A 53 16.47 -10.91 -8.20
N GLY A 54 17.71 -11.28 -8.48
CA GLY A 54 18.19 -12.64 -8.24
C GLY A 54 17.29 -13.69 -8.91
N GLN A 55 17.08 -14.82 -8.25
CA GLN A 55 16.32 -15.93 -8.83
C GLN A 55 14.84 -16.01 -8.39
N GLY A 56 14.46 -15.32 -7.31
CA GLY A 56 13.11 -15.43 -6.72
C GLY A 56 12.43 -14.11 -6.38
N ASP A 57 13.20 -13.05 -6.17
CA ASP A 57 12.71 -11.81 -5.61
C ASP A 57 12.28 -10.80 -6.67
N TRP A 58 11.52 -9.81 -6.21
CA TRP A 58 11.03 -8.68 -7.01
C TRP A 58 11.22 -7.39 -6.26
N THR A 59 11.63 -6.35 -6.96
CA THR A 59 11.72 -4.99 -6.42
C THR A 59 10.70 -4.09 -7.10
N LEU A 60 9.96 -3.32 -6.31
CA LEU A 60 9.03 -2.32 -6.81
C LEU A 60 9.80 -1.13 -7.37
N LEU A 61 9.39 -0.70 -8.55
CA LEU A 61 9.90 0.47 -9.25
C LEU A 61 8.73 1.25 -9.81
N VAL A 62 8.72 2.56 -9.60
CA VAL A 62 7.80 3.45 -10.31
C VAL A 62 8.62 4.30 -11.29
N LEU A 63 8.23 4.32 -12.55
CA LEU A 63 8.78 5.21 -13.57
C LEU A 63 7.82 6.33 -13.88
N GLU A 64 8.37 7.52 -14.14
CA GLU A 64 7.64 8.68 -14.62
C GLU A 64 8.24 9.15 -15.95
N GLN A 65 7.38 9.40 -16.92
CA GLN A 65 7.72 10.04 -18.19
C GLN A 65 7.67 11.56 -18.00
N ILE A 66 8.83 12.24 -17.99
CA ILE A 66 8.93 13.69 -17.83
C ILE A 66 8.72 14.40 -19.15
N THR A 67 9.43 14.00 -20.20
CA THR A 67 9.30 14.51 -21.55
C THR A 67 8.50 13.53 -22.41
N THR A 68 8.00 13.96 -23.54
CA THR A 68 7.18 13.12 -24.43
C THR A 68 7.97 12.05 -25.17
N ALA A 69 9.27 12.25 -25.33
CA ALA A 69 10.17 11.35 -26.04
C ALA A 69 11.61 11.54 -25.55
N PRO A 70 12.45 10.48 -25.65
CA PRO A 70 12.11 9.09 -25.94
C PRO A 70 11.27 8.44 -24.84
N ARG A 71 10.62 7.30 -25.10
CA ARG A 71 9.78 6.62 -24.13
C ARG A 71 10.60 6.00 -23.00
N CYS A 72 10.09 6.16 -21.77
CA CYS A 72 10.71 5.61 -20.56
C CYS A 72 10.48 4.10 -20.40
N TRP A 73 9.43 3.57 -21.04
CA TRP A 73 9.14 2.14 -21.09
C TRP A 73 8.35 1.80 -22.34
N GLU A 74 8.47 0.55 -22.78
CA GLU A 74 7.69 -0.01 -23.88
C GLU A 74 7.22 -1.40 -23.53
N GLN A 75 6.01 -1.74 -23.93
CA GLN A 75 5.50 -3.10 -23.75
C GLN A 75 6.06 -3.99 -24.89
N ARG A 76 6.64 -5.12 -24.51
CA ARG A 76 7.15 -6.14 -25.42
C ARG A 76 6.01 -7.04 -25.91
N ALA A 77 6.23 -7.77 -26.99
CA ALA A 77 5.28 -8.74 -27.55
C ALA A 77 4.96 -9.89 -26.58
N ASP A 78 5.87 -10.23 -25.69
CA ASP A 78 5.69 -11.25 -24.64
C ASP A 78 4.93 -10.74 -23.40
N GLY A 79 4.46 -9.48 -23.41
CA GLY A 79 3.71 -8.86 -22.32
C GLY A 79 4.56 -8.25 -21.21
N LEU A 80 5.88 -8.43 -21.26
CA LEU A 80 6.80 -7.76 -20.35
C LEU A 80 7.04 -6.30 -20.76
N ILE A 81 7.56 -5.54 -19.84
CA ILE A 81 7.96 -4.14 -20.05
C ILE A 81 9.47 -4.07 -20.22
N ASP A 82 9.90 -3.41 -21.29
CA ASP A 82 11.28 -3.02 -21.51
C ASP A 82 11.50 -1.59 -21.02
N PRO A 83 12.20 -1.38 -19.91
CA PRO A 83 12.44 -0.05 -19.35
C PRO A 83 13.63 0.63 -20.04
N ALA A 84 13.51 1.91 -20.29
CA ALA A 84 14.58 2.74 -20.87
C ALA A 84 15.86 2.79 -20.01
N LEU A 85 15.75 2.45 -18.72
CA LEU A 85 16.86 2.42 -17.76
C LEU A 85 18.06 1.58 -18.25
N ASN A 86 17.80 0.60 -19.12
CA ASN A 86 18.81 -0.32 -19.64
C ASN A 86 19.35 0.11 -21.01
N ARG A 87 18.80 1.17 -21.63
CA ARG A 87 19.04 1.50 -23.04
C ARG A 87 19.76 2.82 -23.28
N PHE A 88 19.52 3.84 -22.44
CA PHE A 88 20.12 5.17 -22.63
C PHE A 88 20.18 5.96 -21.31
N ASP A 89 20.91 7.08 -21.35
CA ASP A 89 20.87 8.05 -20.23
C ASP A 89 19.51 8.76 -20.21
N PHE A 90 18.71 8.41 -19.24
CA PHE A 90 17.33 8.90 -19.07
C PHE A 90 17.22 10.17 -18.22
N THR A 91 18.34 10.79 -17.83
CA THR A 91 18.36 12.00 -17.01
C THR A 91 17.56 13.12 -17.68
N GLY A 92 16.58 13.70 -16.94
CA GLY A 92 15.69 14.74 -17.47
C GLY A 92 14.57 14.25 -18.37
N ILE A 93 14.59 12.98 -18.79
CA ILE A 93 13.56 12.35 -19.65
C ILE A 93 12.60 11.53 -18.82
N CYS A 94 13.13 10.76 -17.87
CA CYS A 94 12.39 9.91 -16.95
C CYS A 94 12.80 10.18 -15.51
N SER A 95 11.86 9.99 -14.58
CA SER A 95 12.19 9.83 -13.16
C SER A 95 11.93 8.40 -12.71
N ARG A 96 12.66 7.97 -11.69
CA ARG A 96 12.49 6.66 -11.06
C ARG A 96 12.34 6.80 -9.55
N TYR A 97 11.46 5.99 -8.99
CA TYR A 97 11.20 5.91 -7.55
C TYR A 97 11.40 4.47 -7.12
N LEU A 98 12.38 4.20 -6.26
CA LEU A 98 12.90 2.85 -6.00
C LEU A 98 12.59 2.31 -4.61
N ASP A 99 12.41 3.19 -3.64
CA ASP A 99 12.31 2.84 -2.23
C ASP A 99 11.38 3.79 -1.46
N SER A 100 11.36 3.67 -0.15
CA SER A 100 10.53 4.50 0.73
C SER A 100 10.84 6.00 0.72
N ASN A 101 11.96 6.41 0.12
CA ASN A 101 12.24 7.83 -0.11
C ASN A 101 11.51 8.34 -1.35
N GLY A 102 11.33 7.46 -2.34
CA GLY A 102 10.66 7.78 -3.60
C GLY A 102 9.15 7.57 -3.56
N TYR A 103 8.67 6.59 -2.79
CA TYR A 103 7.23 6.29 -2.70
C TYR A 103 6.81 5.81 -1.32
N SER A 104 5.53 5.99 -0.99
CA SER A 104 4.91 5.47 0.23
C SER A 104 3.40 5.27 0.08
N LEU A 105 2.76 4.85 1.16
CA LEU A 105 1.31 4.61 1.22
C LEU A 105 0.60 5.84 1.81
N ARG A 106 -0.54 6.21 1.20
CA ARG A 106 -1.47 7.20 1.74
C ARG A 106 -2.88 6.64 1.71
N ILE A 107 -3.58 6.65 2.83
CA ILE A 107 -4.95 6.14 2.93
C ILE A 107 -5.82 7.20 3.60
N GLY A 108 -6.87 7.65 2.91
CA GLY A 108 -7.59 8.85 3.29
C GLY A 108 -6.61 10.02 3.39
N ASP A 109 -6.65 10.74 4.50
CA ASP A 109 -5.75 11.88 4.76
C ASP A 109 -4.47 11.48 5.50
N GLN A 110 -4.25 10.18 5.76
CA GLN A 110 -3.11 9.70 6.53
C GLN A 110 -1.91 9.35 5.64
N ASP A 111 -0.77 9.99 5.87
CA ASP A 111 0.53 9.54 5.38
C ASP A 111 1.01 8.35 6.22
N LEU A 112 1.16 7.21 5.61
CA LEU A 112 1.50 5.95 6.27
C LEU A 112 2.95 5.50 6.01
N ALA A 113 3.80 6.39 5.52
CA ALA A 113 5.19 6.09 5.15
C ALA A 113 6.00 5.41 6.28
N SER A 114 5.77 5.78 7.53
CA SER A 114 6.48 5.22 8.69
C SER A 114 5.91 3.89 9.17
N ARG A 115 4.64 3.59 8.87
CA ARG A 115 3.90 2.44 9.43
C ARG A 115 3.75 1.29 8.45
N TYR A 116 3.63 1.56 7.16
CA TYR A 116 3.40 0.55 6.11
C TYR A 116 4.59 0.45 5.17
N ARG A 117 4.79 -0.76 4.64
CA ARG A 117 5.75 -1.04 3.57
C ARG A 117 5.02 -1.69 2.41
N LEU A 118 5.44 -1.33 1.20
CA LEU A 118 4.99 -1.96 -0.04
C LEU A 118 5.94 -3.13 -0.37
N ARG A 119 5.37 -4.28 -0.65
CA ARG A 119 6.11 -5.51 -0.98
C ARG A 119 5.46 -6.22 -2.16
N LEU A 120 6.28 -6.81 -3.00
CA LEU A 120 5.85 -7.68 -4.08
C LEU A 120 5.95 -9.14 -3.63
N GLU A 121 4.87 -9.91 -3.86
CA GLU A 121 4.83 -11.35 -3.61
C GLU A 121 4.37 -12.07 -4.85
N GLN A 122 5.14 -13.07 -5.28
CA GLN A 122 4.77 -13.92 -6.40
C GLN A 122 4.11 -15.21 -5.90
N ARG A 123 2.98 -15.58 -6.53
CA ARG A 123 2.31 -16.87 -6.36
C ARG A 123 1.96 -17.44 -7.74
N GLY A 124 2.66 -18.51 -8.13
CA GLY A 124 2.56 -19.03 -9.49
C GLY A 124 2.96 -17.98 -10.53
N SER A 125 2.10 -17.75 -11.51
CA SER A 125 2.28 -16.70 -12.51
C SER A 125 1.70 -15.34 -12.12
N GLY A 126 1.15 -15.19 -10.91
CA GLY A 126 0.62 -13.94 -10.40
C GLY A 126 1.61 -13.22 -9.51
N LEU A 127 1.65 -11.90 -9.62
CA LEU A 127 2.43 -11.02 -8.76
C LEU A 127 1.47 -10.03 -8.07
N SER A 128 1.57 -9.93 -6.76
CA SER A 128 0.75 -9.04 -5.95
C SER A 128 1.61 -7.96 -5.30
N LEU A 129 1.18 -6.70 -5.44
CA LEU A 129 1.72 -5.59 -4.66
C LEU A 129 0.89 -5.44 -3.40
N LEU A 130 1.51 -5.63 -2.25
CA LEU A 130 0.87 -5.65 -0.94
C LEU A 130 1.39 -4.50 -0.07
N ALA A 131 0.48 -3.84 0.65
CA ALA A 131 0.85 -2.95 1.73
C ALA A 131 0.71 -3.68 3.06
N MET A 132 1.77 -3.70 3.87
CA MET A 132 1.86 -4.46 5.10
C MET A 132 2.52 -3.66 6.22
N THR A 133 2.17 -4.00 7.45
CA THR A 133 2.74 -3.43 8.67
C THR A 133 2.98 -4.52 9.71
N PRO A 134 4.04 -4.42 10.53
CA PRO A 134 4.28 -5.39 11.61
C PRO A 134 3.19 -5.40 12.69
N SER A 135 2.45 -4.28 12.83
CA SER A 135 1.43 -4.12 13.87
C SER A 135 0.06 -4.75 13.51
N ASN A 136 -0.13 -5.19 12.25
CA ASN A 136 -1.37 -5.82 11.80
C ASN A 136 -1.07 -6.88 10.75
N PRO A 137 -1.52 -8.15 10.94
CA PRO A 137 -1.29 -9.22 9.98
C PRO A 137 -2.08 -9.05 8.67
N THR A 138 -3.13 -8.24 8.67
CA THR A 138 -3.95 -7.99 7.47
C THR A 138 -3.14 -7.20 6.45
N GLN A 139 -2.97 -7.79 5.29
CA GLN A 139 -2.30 -7.17 4.15
C GLN A 139 -3.33 -6.50 3.24
N LEU A 140 -3.01 -5.32 2.72
CA LEU A 140 -3.84 -4.64 1.75
C LEU A 140 -3.30 -4.90 0.35
N LEU A 141 -4.16 -5.41 -0.54
CA LEU A 141 -3.82 -5.58 -1.93
C LEU A 141 -3.90 -4.22 -2.64
N VAL A 142 -2.77 -3.77 -3.18
CA VAL A 142 -2.62 -2.49 -3.85
C VAL A 142 -2.63 -2.62 -5.37
N GLY A 143 -2.11 -3.73 -5.89
CA GLY A 143 -2.05 -3.97 -7.33
C GLY A 143 -1.65 -5.40 -7.66
N ARG A 144 -1.82 -5.77 -8.94
CA ARG A 144 -1.47 -7.09 -9.46
C ARG A 144 -0.75 -7.00 -10.80
N GLY A 145 0.06 -8.02 -11.07
CA GLY A 145 0.69 -8.22 -12.37
C GLY A 145 0.70 -9.70 -12.76
N ALA A 146 0.75 -9.96 -14.04
CA ALA A 146 0.97 -11.30 -14.57
C ALA A 146 2.44 -11.47 -14.93
N VAL A 147 3.03 -12.60 -14.55
CA VAL A 147 4.40 -12.99 -14.89
C VAL A 147 4.33 -14.01 -16.00
N PRO A 148 4.33 -13.63 -17.28
CA PRO A 148 4.26 -14.58 -18.39
C PRO A 148 5.50 -15.46 -18.42
N GLN A 149 6.64 -14.87 -18.14
CA GLN A 149 7.93 -15.51 -17.96
C GLN A 149 8.82 -14.65 -17.08
N ARG A 150 9.86 -15.23 -16.48
CA ARG A 150 10.87 -14.49 -15.76
C ARG A 150 12.02 -14.14 -16.71
N ASP A 151 12.24 -12.86 -16.93
CA ASP A 151 13.29 -12.33 -17.77
C ASP A 151 14.08 -11.29 -16.96
N ARG A 152 15.40 -11.39 -16.95
CA ARG A 152 16.28 -10.48 -16.20
C ARG A 152 16.09 -9.01 -16.59
N ASP A 153 15.85 -8.76 -17.87
CA ASP A 153 15.77 -7.40 -18.44
C ASP A 153 14.32 -6.98 -18.74
N GLY A 154 13.35 -7.90 -18.59
CA GLY A 154 11.93 -7.66 -18.76
C GLY A 154 11.23 -7.46 -17.41
N PHE A 155 10.51 -6.34 -17.25
CA PHE A 155 9.79 -6.00 -16.02
C PHE A 155 8.31 -6.34 -16.15
N VAL A 156 7.67 -6.59 -15.02
CA VAL A 156 6.23 -6.88 -14.98
C VAL A 156 5.46 -5.58 -14.67
N LEU A 157 4.47 -5.27 -15.49
CA LEU A 157 3.56 -4.16 -15.21
C LEU A 157 2.63 -4.54 -14.06
N ILE A 158 2.56 -3.70 -13.04
CA ILE A 158 1.61 -3.81 -11.94
C ILE A 158 0.45 -2.87 -12.20
N GLN A 159 -0.73 -3.43 -12.38
CA GLN A 159 -1.97 -2.67 -12.46
C GLN A 159 -2.51 -2.47 -11.04
N LEU A 160 -2.82 -1.23 -10.70
CA LEU A 160 -3.39 -0.89 -9.40
C LEU A 160 -4.82 -1.42 -9.31
N GLU A 161 -5.19 -1.93 -8.13
CA GLU A 161 -6.56 -2.37 -7.84
C GLU A 161 -7.54 -1.17 -7.84
N PRO A 162 -8.83 -1.41 -8.09
CA PRO A 162 -9.84 -0.36 -8.03
C PRO A 162 -9.79 0.45 -6.72
N GLY A 163 -9.86 1.78 -6.83
CA GLY A 163 -9.75 2.70 -5.72
C GLY A 163 -8.31 3.11 -5.37
N TRP A 164 -7.29 2.42 -5.91
CA TRP A 164 -5.90 2.82 -5.79
C TRP A 164 -5.45 3.66 -6.97
N GLN A 165 -4.67 4.69 -6.68
CA GLN A 165 -4.07 5.57 -7.68
C GLN A 165 -2.74 6.14 -7.19
N LEU A 166 -1.92 6.63 -8.10
CA LEU A 166 -0.74 7.39 -7.72
C LEU A 166 -1.13 8.85 -7.47
N GLN A 167 -0.48 9.46 -6.48
CA GLN A 167 -0.61 10.89 -6.18
C GLN A 167 0.76 11.47 -5.88
N ARG A 168 0.93 12.78 -6.10
CA ARG A 168 2.15 13.48 -5.78
C ARG A 168 2.12 13.97 -4.33
N ARG A 169 3.18 13.74 -3.58
CA ARG A 169 3.35 14.32 -2.24
C ARG A 169 3.62 15.83 -2.37
N ALA A 170 3.00 16.62 -1.51
CA ALA A 170 3.22 18.06 -1.45
C ALA A 170 3.37 18.53 0.00
N TYR A 171 4.15 19.60 0.18
CA TYR A 171 4.28 20.33 1.43
C TYR A 171 3.78 21.76 1.20
N GLY A 172 2.64 22.10 1.75
CA GLY A 172 1.94 23.34 1.40
C GLY A 172 1.64 23.38 -0.11
N GLN A 173 2.18 24.36 -0.80
CA GLN A 173 2.06 24.51 -2.27
C GLN A 173 3.22 23.85 -3.04
N GLN A 174 4.25 23.38 -2.34
CA GLN A 174 5.43 22.81 -2.96
C GLN A 174 5.21 21.31 -3.28
N THR A 175 5.26 20.97 -4.55
CA THR A 175 5.28 19.58 -5.02
C THR A 175 6.64 18.94 -4.75
N LEU A 176 6.65 17.74 -4.18
CA LEU A 176 7.85 17.01 -3.83
C LEU A 176 8.11 15.87 -4.81
N SER A 177 9.37 15.46 -4.92
CA SER A 177 9.78 14.29 -5.70
C SER A 177 9.47 12.99 -4.93
N HIS A 178 8.19 12.76 -4.62
CA HIS A 178 7.72 11.58 -3.90
C HIS A 178 6.30 11.22 -4.36
N VAL A 179 6.04 9.95 -4.55
CA VAL A 179 4.76 9.42 -5.06
C VAL A 179 4.06 8.62 -3.98
N TYR A 180 2.78 8.90 -3.77
CA TYR A 180 1.92 8.07 -2.94
C TYR A 180 1.21 7.01 -3.76
N PHE A 181 1.17 5.78 -3.25
CA PHE A 181 0.11 4.83 -3.56
C PHE A 181 -1.07 5.19 -2.67
N ALA A 182 -2.08 5.80 -3.25
CA ALA A 182 -3.15 6.44 -2.49
C ALA A 182 -4.49 5.72 -2.68
N ASN A 183 -5.26 5.65 -1.60
CA ASN A 183 -6.65 5.19 -1.61
C ASN A 183 -7.49 6.12 -0.72
N ALA A 184 -8.61 6.62 -1.25
CA ALA A 184 -9.49 7.54 -0.53
C ALA A 184 -10.32 6.85 0.57
N THR A 185 -10.53 5.52 0.47
CA THR A 185 -11.29 4.75 1.47
C THR A 185 -10.55 4.74 2.81
N PRO A 186 -11.20 5.04 3.94
CA PRO A 186 -10.56 5.02 5.26
C PRO A 186 -9.92 3.67 5.60
N LEU A 187 -8.76 3.71 6.26
CA LEU A 187 -7.98 2.53 6.61
C LEU A 187 -8.77 1.42 7.33
N PRO A 188 -9.65 1.71 8.32
CA PRO A 188 -10.44 0.66 8.98
C PRO A 188 -11.36 -0.09 8.01
N GLN A 189 -11.93 0.60 7.01
CA GLN A 189 -12.79 -0.03 6.00
C GLN A 189 -11.97 -0.93 5.06
N LEU A 190 -10.80 -0.48 4.61
CA LEU A 190 -9.91 -1.30 3.79
C LEU A 190 -9.44 -2.56 4.54
N LEU A 191 -9.10 -2.44 5.82
CA LEU A 191 -8.71 -3.58 6.64
C LEU A 191 -9.86 -4.57 6.85
N SER A 192 -11.07 -4.08 7.09
CA SER A 192 -12.26 -4.93 7.22
C SER A 192 -12.56 -5.68 5.92
N ALA A 193 -12.49 -4.99 4.78
CA ALA A 193 -12.70 -5.61 3.47
C ALA A 193 -11.63 -6.67 3.16
N ALA A 194 -10.36 -6.37 3.46
CA ALA A 194 -9.25 -7.31 3.26
C ALA A 194 -9.35 -8.53 4.19
N GLY A 195 -9.74 -8.35 5.45
CA GLY A 195 -9.97 -9.42 6.41
C GLY A 195 -11.15 -10.33 6.02
N ALA A 196 -12.23 -9.78 5.49
CA ALA A 196 -13.36 -10.55 4.99
C ALA A 196 -13.02 -11.38 3.74
N GLY A 197 -12.08 -10.90 2.91
CA GLY A 197 -11.61 -11.61 1.72
C GLY A 197 -10.66 -12.77 1.99
N THR A 198 -10.05 -12.84 3.18
CA THR A 198 -9.20 -13.98 3.61
C THR A 198 -9.98 -15.13 4.24
N GLY A 199 -11.26 -14.92 4.58
CA GLY A 199 -12.21 -16.00 4.82
C GLY A 199 -12.45 -16.73 3.50
N ALA A 200 -12.18 -18.04 3.48
CA ALA A 200 -12.45 -18.91 2.34
C ALA A 200 -13.79 -18.58 1.68
N PRO A 201 -13.93 -18.70 0.34
CA PRO A 201 -15.20 -18.50 -0.30
C PRO A 201 -16.20 -19.45 0.37
N GLY A 202 -17.06 -18.88 1.22
CA GLY A 202 -18.16 -19.60 1.82
C GLY A 202 -19.00 -20.13 0.67
N LEU A 203 -18.92 -21.41 0.43
CA LEU A 203 -19.91 -22.17 -0.28
C LEU A 203 -21.24 -21.89 0.42
N SER A 204 -22.02 -20.97 -0.14
CA SER A 204 -23.45 -20.88 0.11
C SER A 204 -24.05 -22.18 -0.43
N SER A 205 -24.06 -23.15 0.43
CA SER A 205 -24.67 -24.45 0.17
C SER A 205 -26.16 -24.31 0.39
N GLY A 206 -26.88 -24.20 -0.69
CA GLY A 206 -28.17 -24.87 -0.74
C GLY A 206 -27.94 -26.29 -1.23
N LEU A 207 -28.49 -27.23 -0.48
CA LEU A 207 -29.00 -28.54 -0.85
C LEU A 207 -28.15 -29.79 -0.65
N SER A 208 -28.76 -30.58 0.23
CA SER A 208 -28.96 -32.06 0.14
C SER A 208 -27.77 -32.97 0.42
N THR A 209 -27.83 -33.43 1.63
CA THR A 209 -27.27 -34.68 2.12
C THR A 209 -27.61 -35.89 1.21
N VAL A 210 -26.60 -36.40 0.53
CA VAL A 210 -26.54 -37.81 0.13
C VAL A 210 -25.18 -38.32 0.59
N PRO A 211 -25.09 -39.36 1.45
CA PRO A 211 -23.82 -39.89 1.89
C PRO A 211 -23.17 -40.63 0.73
N ALA A 212 -21.98 -40.18 0.31
CA ALA A 212 -21.16 -40.90 -0.63
C ALA A 212 -20.55 -42.18 0.02
N PRO A 213 -20.44 -43.29 -0.71
CA PRO A 213 -19.83 -44.49 -0.20
C PRO A 213 -18.34 -44.34 0.07
N ARG A 214 -17.90 -44.85 1.22
CA ARG A 214 -16.53 -44.81 1.72
C ARG A 214 -15.59 -45.59 0.78
N PRO A 215 -14.49 -45.02 0.27
CA PRO A 215 -13.52 -45.79 -0.50
C PRO A 215 -12.78 -46.79 0.40
N PRO A 216 -12.36 -47.93 -0.14
CA PRO A 216 -11.68 -48.99 0.63
C PRO A 216 -10.31 -48.52 1.10
N ARG A 217 -9.98 -48.90 2.34
CA ARG A 217 -8.71 -48.62 3.02
C ARG A 217 -7.56 -49.30 2.27
N PRO A 218 -6.46 -48.59 1.95
CA PRO A 218 -5.27 -49.24 1.39
C PRO A 218 -4.62 -50.13 2.46
N THR A 219 -4.40 -51.37 2.12
CA THR A 219 -3.59 -52.31 2.90
C THR A 219 -2.13 -51.89 2.88
N ALA A 220 -1.49 -51.86 4.05
CA ALA A 220 -0.08 -51.58 4.23
C ALA A 220 0.78 -52.62 3.45
N GLY A 221 1.43 -52.14 2.39
CA GLY A 221 2.49 -52.85 1.72
C GLY A 221 3.80 -52.68 2.45
N THR A 222 4.34 -53.78 2.93
CA THR A 222 5.67 -53.87 3.56
C THR A 222 6.74 -53.69 2.47
N GLY A 223 7.27 -52.46 2.32
CA GLY A 223 8.45 -52.20 1.51
C GLY A 223 9.70 -52.15 2.38
N PRO A 224 10.88 -52.59 1.87
CA PRO A 224 12.10 -52.64 2.68
C PRO A 224 12.58 -51.28 3.09
N ALA A 225 12.97 -51.15 4.35
CA ALA A 225 13.55 -49.96 4.94
C ALA A 225 14.83 -49.57 4.20
N ARG A 226 14.85 -48.36 3.63
CA ARG A 226 16.10 -47.77 3.12
C ARG A 226 16.92 -47.30 4.32
N GLY A 227 18.11 -47.87 4.48
CA GLY A 227 19.09 -47.42 5.48
C GLY A 227 19.59 -45.99 5.26
N PRO A 228 20.26 -45.39 6.25
CA PRO A 228 20.73 -44.02 6.18
C PRO A 228 21.72 -43.81 5.03
N ILE A 229 21.52 -42.76 4.26
CA ILE A 229 22.42 -42.34 3.18
C ILE A 229 23.72 -41.81 3.81
N ALA A 230 24.85 -42.51 3.58
CA ALA A 230 26.15 -42.04 3.99
C ALA A 230 26.58 -40.86 3.10
N LEU A 231 26.77 -39.71 3.70
CA LEU A 231 27.36 -38.55 3.04
C LEU A 231 28.86 -38.77 2.85
N GLN A 232 29.33 -38.85 1.61
CA GLN A 232 30.76 -38.81 1.31
C GLN A 232 31.29 -37.39 1.51
N VAL A 233 32.19 -37.24 2.51
CA VAL A 233 32.95 -36.02 2.68
C VAL A 233 34.09 -36.03 1.68
N VAL A 234 34.07 -35.15 0.71
CA VAL A 234 35.19 -34.93 -0.22
C VAL A 234 36.13 -33.94 0.45
N PRO A 235 37.40 -34.31 0.70
CA PRO A 235 38.37 -33.38 1.29
C PRO A 235 38.65 -32.23 0.33
N PHE A 236 38.66 -31.02 0.88
CA PHE A 236 39.06 -29.81 0.15
C PHE A 236 40.55 -29.86 -0.17
N ASN A 237 40.91 -29.81 -1.45
CA ASN A 237 42.30 -29.73 -1.88
C ASN A 237 42.65 -28.24 -2.16
N PRO A 238 43.54 -27.61 -1.36
CA PRO A 238 43.87 -26.19 -1.52
C PRO A 238 44.91 -25.89 -2.63
N GLN A 239 45.31 -26.88 -3.41
CA GLN A 239 46.35 -26.73 -4.46
C GLN A 239 45.78 -27.05 -5.86
N GLY A 240 44.82 -26.29 -6.33
CA GLY A 240 44.36 -26.29 -7.71
C GLY A 240 44.54 -24.89 -8.28
N GLN A 241 45.68 -24.66 -8.95
CA GLN A 241 45.86 -23.53 -9.88
C GLN A 241 45.01 -23.76 -11.10
#